data_360e08b238d1320fa45653c117cec4d1
#
_entry.id   360e08b238d1320fa45653c117cec4d1
#
_cell.length_a   1.000
_cell.length_b   1.000
_cell.length_c   1.000
_cell.angle_alpha   90.00
_cell.angle_beta   90.00
_cell.angle_gamma   90.00
#
_symmetry.space_group_name_H-M   'P 1'
#
loop_
_entity.id
_entity.type
_entity.pdbx_description
1 polymer ?
#
loop_
_entity_poly.entity_id
_entity_poly.type
_entity_poly.pdbx_seq_one_letter_code
_entity_poly.pdbx_strand_id
1 'polypeptide(L)'
;MTPNISPAHPLEPDDKVSAWSLIKPYWVSEEWKIAWGLLVTIIAINLANVWLSVKFNTWNGEFYNALQAKNVHDFPHLMVVFSVIVFAMIILFVYGRYLRQMLGFRWRQWLTHRYLEEWLGDGAFYRIERDRLADNPDQRISDDLQSFATSTLSLSLDLLSTVVTLITFVTILWGLAGSLSVTLGGVPLVIPGYMVWVAALYALGGSYMIYKLGHPLVSITYQQQKVEADFRFGLIRVRENAEQIAFYGGEATERATAGNVFHRIRDNWWRVMKYTKRLSFVLSFYGQIAIIFPIAVAAPRYFAGAFTFGVLMQIQNSFGTVSDSFSWFINSYGSLVDWRATVNRLREFKRVIHASHLKETTSPATAHGGINLHYVDEDKLTTDGLSLALPNGTALSQIRDITIQPGSRWLVRGPSGSGKSTLMRALAGLWPFGDGSIDAPVNARMMFIPQQSYMPIGTLKGALAYPSTVDTYTDDECREALRVCHLEAYADRLAESGHWARVLSPGEQQRLAAARVLLHKPDYLFLDEATSALDAANEARLYHLFTERLPKAAIVSVAHRESLAAFHEETLDVERSGEPVAA
;
A
#
# COMPACT_ATOMS: atom_id res chain seq x y z
N MET A 1 -18.03 25.09 10.46
CA MET A 1 -18.89 24.05 11.05
C MET A 1 -18.52 22.77 10.33
N THR A 2 -17.71 21.93 10.95
CA THR A 2 -17.38 20.59 10.42
C THR A 2 -18.57 19.67 10.66
N PRO A 3 -19.08 18.94 9.66
CA PRO A 3 -20.13 17.98 9.89
C PRO A 3 -19.58 16.82 10.74
N ASN A 4 -20.25 16.57 11.83
CA ASN A 4 -19.99 15.46 12.74
C ASN A 4 -20.42 14.17 12.02
N ILE A 5 -19.47 13.52 11.35
CA ILE A 5 -19.69 12.21 10.71
C ILE A 5 -19.58 11.17 11.82
N SER A 6 -20.71 10.59 12.21
CA SER A 6 -20.76 9.43 13.09
C SER A 6 -19.86 8.32 12.53
N PRO A 7 -19.00 7.68 13.34
CA PRO A 7 -18.18 6.59 12.85
C PRO A 7 -19.09 5.44 12.42
N ALA A 8 -18.79 4.88 11.25
CA ALA A 8 -19.44 3.69 10.72
C ALA A 8 -19.47 2.59 11.79
N HIS A 9 -20.59 1.88 11.90
CA HIS A 9 -20.80 0.77 12.83
C HIS A 9 -19.60 -0.18 12.80
N PRO A 10 -19.04 -0.56 13.97
CA PRO A 10 -17.98 -1.55 14.02
C PRO A 10 -18.51 -2.88 13.47
N LEU A 11 -17.86 -3.38 12.44
CA LEU A 11 -18.06 -4.73 11.93
C LEU A 11 -17.88 -5.74 13.07
N GLU A 12 -18.75 -6.74 13.17
CA GLU A 12 -18.73 -7.71 14.25
C GLU A 12 -17.37 -8.40 14.46
N PRO A 13 -16.99 -8.73 15.72
CA PRO A 13 -15.61 -9.07 16.09
C PRO A 13 -15.14 -10.47 15.71
N ASP A 14 -15.87 -11.27 14.96
CA ASP A 14 -15.67 -12.72 14.95
C ASP A 14 -14.82 -13.33 13.83
N ASP A 15 -14.34 -12.56 12.88
CA ASP A 15 -13.31 -13.06 11.95
C ASP A 15 -11.92 -12.55 12.36
N LYS A 16 -11.28 -13.30 13.26
CA LYS A 16 -9.90 -13.08 13.68
C LYS A 16 -8.93 -13.35 12.53
N VAL A 17 -8.83 -12.43 11.58
CA VAL A 17 -7.75 -12.46 10.60
C VAL A 17 -6.43 -12.39 11.37
N SER A 18 -5.78 -13.51 11.61
CA SER A 18 -4.48 -13.60 12.30
C SER A 18 -3.36 -13.09 11.36
N ALA A 19 -2.23 -12.61 11.92
CA ALA A 19 -1.03 -12.37 11.13
C ALA A 19 -0.62 -13.60 10.30
N TRP A 20 -0.84 -14.79 10.85
CA TRP A 20 -0.59 -16.07 10.18
C TRP A 20 -1.44 -16.27 8.91
N SER A 21 -2.67 -15.76 8.88
CA SER A 21 -3.53 -15.82 7.69
C SER A 21 -3.06 -14.95 6.52
N LEU A 22 -2.17 -13.98 6.79
CA LEU A 22 -1.49 -13.19 5.76
C LEU A 22 -0.18 -13.85 5.29
N ILE A 23 0.51 -14.59 6.20
CA ILE A 23 1.78 -15.25 5.93
C ILE A 23 1.58 -16.57 5.20
N LYS A 24 0.76 -17.48 5.76
CA LYS A 24 0.59 -18.85 5.29
C LYS A 24 0.27 -19.00 3.80
N PRO A 25 -0.61 -18.19 3.19
CA PRO A 25 -1.04 -18.43 1.80
C PRO A 25 0.10 -18.46 0.78
N TYR A 26 1.13 -17.61 0.93
CA TYR A 26 2.29 -17.63 0.04
C TYR A 26 3.09 -18.95 0.15
N TRP A 27 3.28 -19.47 1.37
CA TRP A 27 4.08 -20.65 1.63
C TRP A 27 3.42 -21.98 1.22
N VAL A 28 2.14 -21.94 0.85
CA VAL A 28 1.37 -23.06 0.30
C VAL A 28 0.85 -22.80 -1.11
N SER A 29 1.24 -21.66 -1.72
CA SER A 29 0.87 -21.25 -3.08
C SER A 29 1.59 -22.05 -4.15
N GLU A 30 1.34 -21.76 -5.40
CA GLU A 30 2.01 -22.34 -6.57
C GLU A 30 3.54 -22.16 -6.52
N GLU A 31 4.03 -21.10 -5.87
CA GLU A 31 5.46 -20.80 -5.69
C GLU A 31 6.12 -21.50 -4.49
N TRP A 32 5.42 -22.36 -3.75
CA TRP A 32 5.90 -22.94 -2.50
C TRP A 32 7.27 -23.60 -2.61
N LYS A 33 7.56 -24.32 -3.71
CA LYS A 33 8.86 -25.00 -3.92
C LYS A 33 10.02 -24.01 -3.96
N ILE A 34 9.83 -22.91 -4.68
CA ILE A 34 10.84 -21.84 -4.81
C ILE A 34 10.98 -21.09 -3.48
N ALA A 35 9.86 -20.78 -2.84
CA ALA A 35 9.83 -20.05 -1.56
C ALA A 35 10.58 -20.82 -0.46
N TRP A 36 10.27 -22.11 -0.27
CA TRP A 36 10.97 -22.96 0.71
C TRP A 36 12.43 -23.23 0.32
N GLY A 37 12.71 -23.45 -0.97
CA GLY A 37 14.09 -23.62 -1.44
C GLY A 37 14.97 -22.41 -1.14
N LEU A 38 14.47 -21.20 -1.41
CA LEU A 38 15.18 -19.96 -1.09
C LEU A 38 15.34 -19.78 0.43
N LEU A 39 14.27 -20.01 1.20
CA LEU A 39 14.32 -19.87 2.66
C LEU A 39 15.37 -20.81 3.29
N VAL A 40 15.35 -22.09 2.92
CA VAL A 40 16.32 -23.08 3.41
C VAL A 40 17.74 -22.69 3.03
N THR A 41 17.97 -22.24 1.79
CA THR A 41 19.27 -21.75 1.34
C THR A 41 19.75 -20.54 2.14
N ILE A 42 18.87 -19.57 2.41
CA ILE A 42 19.19 -18.38 3.22
C ILE A 42 19.54 -18.79 4.66
N ILE A 43 18.77 -19.71 5.25
CA ILE A 43 19.05 -20.23 6.59
C ILE A 43 20.42 -20.94 6.61
N ALA A 44 20.70 -21.78 5.62
CA ALA A 44 21.99 -22.46 5.51
C ALA A 44 23.17 -21.46 5.39
N ILE A 45 23.02 -20.40 4.60
CA ILE A 45 23.99 -19.33 4.50
C ILE A 45 24.18 -18.61 5.84
N ASN A 46 23.10 -18.31 6.57
CA ASN A 46 23.19 -17.69 7.90
C ASN A 46 23.95 -18.58 8.89
N LEU A 47 23.64 -19.86 8.92
CA LEU A 47 24.35 -20.82 9.78
C LEU A 47 25.85 -20.96 9.40
N ALA A 48 26.16 -20.99 8.10
CA ALA A 48 27.51 -20.98 7.60
C ALA A 48 28.27 -19.70 8.01
N ASN A 49 27.61 -18.53 7.97
CA ASN A 49 28.21 -17.28 8.45
C ASN A 49 28.52 -17.33 9.96
N VAL A 50 27.63 -17.89 10.78
CA VAL A 50 27.92 -18.08 12.22
C VAL A 50 29.12 -19.02 12.42
N TRP A 51 29.17 -20.14 11.68
CA TRP A 51 30.31 -21.06 11.74
C TRP A 51 31.61 -20.38 11.33
N LEU A 52 31.62 -19.60 10.23
CA LEU A 52 32.82 -18.84 9.82
C LEU A 52 33.22 -17.79 10.86
N SER A 53 32.26 -17.16 11.54
CA SER A 53 32.52 -16.20 12.62
C SER A 53 33.23 -16.87 13.81
N VAL A 54 32.86 -18.11 14.13
CA VAL A 54 33.56 -18.92 15.12
C VAL A 54 35.01 -19.22 14.67
N LYS A 55 35.18 -19.63 13.42
CA LYS A 55 36.54 -19.88 12.85
C LYS A 55 37.38 -18.62 12.83
N PHE A 56 36.76 -17.47 12.48
CA PHE A 56 37.43 -16.17 12.53
C PHE A 56 37.87 -15.80 13.95
N ASN A 57 37.02 -16.06 14.95
CA ASN A 57 37.38 -15.82 16.35
C ASN A 57 38.53 -16.70 16.82
N THR A 58 38.58 -17.98 16.41
CA THR A 58 39.71 -18.89 16.71
C THR A 58 40.98 -18.40 16.03
N TRP A 59 40.92 -18.10 14.72
CA TRP A 59 42.03 -17.53 13.97
C TRP A 59 42.58 -16.25 14.62
N ASN A 60 41.71 -15.39 15.09
CA ASN A 60 42.08 -14.13 15.77
C ASN A 60 42.98 -14.42 16.99
N GLY A 61 42.64 -15.41 17.81
CA GLY A 61 43.47 -15.84 18.93
C GLY A 61 44.83 -16.40 18.52
N GLU A 62 44.86 -17.26 17.52
CA GLU A 62 46.10 -17.83 16.97
C GLU A 62 47.01 -16.74 16.40
N PHE A 63 46.46 -15.81 15.67
CA PHE A 63 47.17 -14.67 15.10
C PHE A 63 47.83 -13.79 16.16
N TYR A 64 47.10 -13.41 17.21
CA TYR A 64 47.69 -12.59 18.28
C TYR A 64 48.73 -13.36 19.11
N ASN A 65 48.57 -14.67 19.31
CA ASN A 65 49.57 -15.51 19.94
C ASN A 65 50.85 -15.61 19.10
N ALA A 66 50.74 -15.77 17.77
CA ALA A 66 51.89 -15.81 16.87
C ALA A 66 52.62 -14.46 16.84
N LEU A 67 51.90 -13.33 16.87
CA LEU A 67 52.50 -11.99 16.96
C LEU A 67 53.25 -11.81 18.29
N GLN A 68 52.66 -12.21 19.41
CA GLN A 68 53.28 -12.10 20.74
C GLN A 68 54.53 -12.96 20.83
N ALA A 69 54.52 -14.18 20.28
CA ALA A 69 55.65 -15.08 20.24
C ALA A 69 56.69 -14.71 19.17
N LYS A 70 56.44 -13.68 18.33
CA LYS A 70 57.26 -13.28 17.18
C LYS A 70 57.55 -14.45 16.22
N ASN A 71 56.57 -15.34 16.03
CA ASN A 71 56.67 -16.52 15.20
C ASN A 71 56.47 -16.15 13.72
N VAL A 72 57.58 -15.92 13.03
CA VAL A 72 57.59 -15.55 11.60
C VAL A 72 57.16 -16.71 10.69
N HIS A 73 57.40 -17.96 11.15
CA HIS A 73 57.13 -19.15 10.34
C HIS A 73 55.62 -19.38 10.13
N ASP A 74 54.78 -19.19 11.16
CA ASP A 74 53.34 -19.45 11.08
C ASP A 74 52.55 -18.25 10.48
N PHE A 75 53.17 -17.07 10.45
CA PHE A 75 52.50 -15.84 10.00
C PHE A 75 51.95 -15.91 8.57
N PRO A 76 52.70 -16.39 7.54
CA PRO A 76 52.15 -16.49 6.17
C PRO A 76 50.96 -17.45 6.09
N HIS A 77 51.00 -18.58 6.81
CA HIS A 77 49.87 -19.51 6.86
C HIS A 77 48.61 -18.85 7.45
N LEU A 78 48.75 -18.11 8.55
CA LEU A 78 47.63 -17.38 9.16
C LEU A 78 47.07 -16.34 8.22
N MET A 79 47.86 -15.66 7.38
CA MET A 79 47.39 -14.71 6.39
C MET A 79 46.56 -15.38 5.27
N VAL A 80 46.99 -16.58 4.83
CA VAL A 80 46.21 -17.36 3.86
C VAL A 80 44.88 -17.80 4.46
N VAL A 81 44.86 -18.32 5.69
CA VAL A 81 43.63 -18.73 6.39
C VAL A 81 42.69 -17.55 6.57
N PHE A 82 43.21 -16.38 6.96
CA PHE A 82 42.43 -15.13 7.03
C PHE A 82 41.73 -14.80 5.70
N SER A 83 42.53 -14.79 4.62
CA SER A 83 42.05 -14.46 3.30
C SER A 83 40.92 -15.38 2.84
N VAL A 84 41.05 -16.68 3.09
CA VAL A 84 40.02 -17.69 2.77
C VAL A 84 38.75 -17.46 3.58
N ILE A 85 38.87 -17.28 4.91
CA ILE A 85 37.71 -17.04 5.78
C ILE A 85 36.97 -15.77 5.36
N VAL A 86 37.70 -14.66 5.20
CA VAL A 86 37.10 -13.37 4.87
C VAL A 86 36.45 -13.41 3.49
N PHE A 87 37.09 -14.00 2.49
CA PHE A 87 36.51 -14.13 1.15
C PHE A 87 35.25 -15.00 1.17
N ALA A 88 35.23 -16.10 1.91
CA ALA A 88 34.03 -16.92 2.09
C ALA A 88 32.92 -16.15 2.80
N MET A 89 33.22 -15.38 3.86
CA MET A 89 32.25 -14.53 4.55
C MET A 89 31.65 -13.47 3.61
N ILE A 90 32.46 -12.82 2.78
CA ILE A 90 31.99 -11.83 1.80
C ILE A 90 31.03 -12.48 0.80
N ILE A 91 31.39 -13.65 0.24
CA ILE A 91 30.51 -14.36 -0.70
C ILE A 91 29.19 -14.70 -0.03
N LEU A 92 29.19 -15.32 1.13
CA LEU A 92 27.97 -15.71 1.85
C LEU A 92 27.12 -14.49 2.23
N PHE A 93 27.75 -13.39 2.65
CA PHE A 93 27.05 -12.15 2.97
C PHE A 93 26.34 -11.57 1.74
N VAL A 94 27.05 -11.46 0.60
CA VAL A 94 26.51 -10.90 -0.64
C VAL A 94 25.37 -11.76 -1.18
N TYR A 95 25.61 -13.08 -1.31
CA TYR A 95 24.56 -13.99 -1.82
C TYR A 95 23.40 -14.14 -0.84
N GLY A 96 23.65 -14.18 0.46
CA GLY A 96 22.60 -14.20 1.48
C GLY A 96 21.67 -12.98 1.39
N ARG A 97 22.26 -11.78 1.21
CA ARG A 97 21.49 -10.54 1.00
C ARG A 97 20.71 -10.56 -0.32
N TYR A 98 21.33 -11.00 -1.39
CA TYR A 98 20.68 -11.11 -2.71
C TYR A 98 19.48 -12.07 -2.68
N LEU A 99 19.65 -13.27 -2.13
CA LEU A 99 18.57 -14.26 -2.05
C LEU A 99 17.43 -13.80 -1.13
N ARG A 100 17.74 -13.10 -0.04
CA ARG A 100 16.73 -12.49 0.84
C ARG A 100 15.91 -11.45 0.10
N GLN A 101 16.56 -10.58 -0.69
CA GLN A 101 15.87 -9.58 -1.52
C GLN A 101 15.00 -10.26 -2.58
N MET A 102 15.50 -11.31 -3.24
CA MET A 102 14.77 -12.06 -4.24
C MET A 102 13.52 -12.73 -3.65
N LEU A 103 13.64 -13.37 -2.48
CA LEU A 103 12.49 -13.97 -1.79
C LEU A 103 11.45 -12.92 -1.38
N GLY A 104 11.91 -11.78 -0.83
CA GLY A 104 11.03 -10.68 -0.45
C GLY A 104 10.27 -10.08 -1.64
N PHE A 105 10.95 -9.92 -2.78
CA PHE A 105 10.31 -9.40 -4.00
C PHE A 105 9.29 -10.38 -4.59
N ARG A 106 9.61 -11.68 -4.66
CA ARG A 106 8.66 -12.71 -5.12
C ARG A 106 7.42 -12.77 -4.25
N TRP A 107 7.60 -12.75 -2.91
CA TRP A 107 6.48 -12.72 -1.99
C TRP A 107 5.61 -11.47 -2.17
N ARG A 108 6.24 -10.29 -2.30
CA ARG A 108 5.54 -9.04 -2.63
C ARG A 108 4.75 -9.14 -3.94
N GLN A 109 5.38 -9.68 -5.00
CA GLN A 109 4.75 -9.82 -6.33
C GLN A 109 3.48 -10.68 -6.22
N TRP A 110 3.56 -11.83 -5.56
CA TRP A 110 2.43 -12.72 -5.35
C TRP A 110 1.31 -12.05 -4.55
N LEU A 111 1.65 -11.36 -3.44
CA LEU A 111 0.69 -10.61 -2.64
C LEU A 111 0.00 -9.52 -3.46
N THR A 112 0.78 -8.72 -4.19
CA THR A 112 0.25 -7.59 -4.98
C THR A 112 -0.73 -8.09 -6.04
N HIS A 113 -0.40 -9.17 -6.76
CA HIS A 113 -1.29 -9.75 -7.77
C HIS A 113 -2.61 -10.19 -7.15
N ARG A 114 -2.55 -10.94 -6.07
CA ARG A 114 -3.73 -11.42 -5.36
C ARG A 114 -4.60 -10.30 -4.80
N TYR A 115 -3.99 -9.29 -4.17
CA TYR A 115 -4.76 -8.17 -3.62
C TYR A 115 -5.37 -7.29 -4.70
N LEU A 116 -4.73 -7.14 -5.86
CA LEU A 116 -5.31 -6.45 -7.01
C LEU A 116 -6.51 -7.21 -7.57
N GLU A 117 -6.43 -8.53 -7.69
CA GLU A 117 -7.56 -9.36 -8.11
C GLU A 117 -8.75 -9.25 -7.14
N GLU A 118 -8.48 -9.39 -5.83
CA GLU A 118 -9.52 -9.28 -4.80
C GLU A 118 -10.13 -7.87 -4.72
N TRP A 119 -9.32 -6.81 -4.88
CA TRP A 119 -9.78 -5.41 -4.77
C TRP A 119 -10.53 -4.92 -6.01
N LEU A 120 -10.05 -5.27 -7.22
CA LEU A 120 -10.69 -4.87 -8.46
C LEU A 120 -11.85 -5.79 -8.84
N GLY A 121 -11.88 -7.02 -8.31
CA GLY A 121 -12.93 -8.00 -8.57
C GLY A 121 -14.29 -7.54 -8.08
N ASP A 122 -15.34 -7.89 -8.82
CA ASP A 122 -16.77 -7.67 -8.50
C ASP A 122 -17.12 -6.23 -8.06
N GLY A 123 -16.35 -5.23 -8.51
CA GLY A 123 -16.59 -3.83 -8.15
C GLY A 123 -16.30 -3.49 -6.68
N ALA A 124 -15.54 -4.31 -5.94
CA ALA A 124 -15.21 -4.09 -4.54
C ALA A 124 -14.54 -2.73 -4.30
N PHE A 125 -13.64 -2.30 -5.20
CA PHE A 125 -12.97 -1.00 -5.14
C PHE A 125 -13.97 0.17 -5.08
N TYR A 126 -15.06 0.08 -5.85
CA TYR A 126 -16.10 1.12 -5.87
C TYR A 126 -16.90 1.14 -4.57
N ARG A 127 -17.30 -0.05 -4.05
CA ARG A 127 -18.04 -0.15 -2.78
C ARG A 127 -17.22 0.36 -1.61
N ILE A 128 -15.92 0.02 -1.57
CA ILE A 128 -15.00 0.48 -0.53
C ILE A 128 -14.87 2.01 -0.55
N GLU A 129 -14.73 2.62 -1.73
CA GLU A 129 -14.61 4.07 -1.89
C GLU A 129 -15.94 4.79 -1.58
N ARG A 130 -17.07 4.29 -2.13
CA ARG A 130 -18.40 4.84 -1.90
C ARG A 130 -18.75 4.90 -0.41
N ASP A 131 -18.50 3.81 0.31
CA ASP A 131 -18.87 3.67 1.73
C ASP A 131 -17.74 4.12 2.67
N ARG A 132 -16.61 4.57 2.13
CA ARG A 132 -15.39 4.99 2.86
C ARG A 132 -14.95 3.96 3.89
N LEU A 133 -14.93 2.69 3.49
CA LEU A 133 -14.67 1.56 4.39
C LEU A 133 -13.17 1.37 4.68
N ALA A 134 -12.28 1.88 3.83
CA ALA A 134 -10.84 1.81 4.02
C ALA A 134 -10.17 3.12 3.62
N ASP A 135 -9.14 3.50 4.40
CA ASP A 135 -8.28 4.64 4.08
C ASP A 135 -7.15 4.21 3.12
N ASN A 136 -6.98 4.97 2.03
CA ASN A 136 -5.87 4.84 1.08
C ASN A 136 -5.60 3.38 0.63
N PRO A 137 -6.52 2.70 -0.07
CA PRO A 137 -6.32 1.34 -0.58
C PRO A 137 -5.06 1.19 -1.46
N ASP A 138 -4.75 2.22 -2.23
CA ASP A 138 -3.55 2.35 -3.06
C ASP A 138 -2.26 2.21 -2.24
N GLN A 139 -2.16 2.88 -1.09
CA GLN A 139 -1.03 2.79 -0.18
C GLN A 139 -0.94 1.40 0.48
N ARG A 140 -2.09 0.75 0.77
CA ARG A 140 -2.09 -0.62 1.31
C ARG A 140 -1.45 -1.59 0.32
N ILE A 141 -1.80 -1.46 -0.98
CA ILE A 141 -1.30 -2.36 -2.04
C ILE A 141 0.16 -2.01 -2.42
N SER A 142 0.51 -0.72 -2.52
CA SER A 142 1.87 -0.30 -2.94
C SER A 142 2.91 -0.48 -1.83
N ASP A 143 2.66 0.07 -0.64
CA ASP A 143 3.67 0.24 0.39
C ASP A 143 3.55 -0.78 1.53
N ASP A 144 2.32 -1.02 2.03
CA ASP A 144 2.13 -1.92 3.17
C ASP A 144 2.42 -3.38 2.81
N LEU A 145 2.08 -3.87 1.60
CA LEU A 145 2.44 -5.22 1.17
C LEU A 145 3.96 -5.39 1.02
N GLN A 146 4.66 -4.37 0.51
CA GLN A 146 6.11 -4.38 0.44
C GLN A 146 6.74 -4.43 1.83
N SER A 147 6.30 -3.52 2.72
CA SER A 147 6.79 -3.43 4.10
C SER A 147 6.52 -4.73 4.86
N PHE A 148 5.34 -5.33 4.68
CA PHE A 148 4.96 -6.58 5.31
C PHE A 148 5.89 -7.73 4.90
N ALA A 149 6.09 -7.96 3.59
CA ALA A 149 6.95 -9.04 3.11
C ALA A 149 8.41 -8.87 3.56
N THR A 150 8.97 -7.66 3.40
CA THR A 150 10.38 -7.39 3.77
C THR A 150 10.61 -7.43 5.27
N SER A 151 9.74 -6.82 6.08
CA SER A 151 9.90 -6.79 7.54
C SER A 151 9.66 -8.15 8.18
N THR A 152 8.71 -8.96 7.66
CA THR A 152 8.47 -10.31 8.17
C THR A 152 9.71 -11.20 7.95
N LEU A 153 10.29 -11.16 6.75
CA LEU A 153 11.52 -11.91 6.45
C LEU A 153 12.70 -11.42 7.28
N SER A 154 12.89 -10.09 7.37
CA SER A 154 14.00 -9.52 8.12
C SER A 154 13.92 -9.87 9.61
N LEU A 155 12.79 -9.60 10.25
CA LEU A 155 12.62 -9.89 11.68
C LEU A 155 12.78 -11.39 11.98
N SER A 156 12.21 -12.26 11.15
CA SER A 156 12.29 -13.71 11.37
C SER A 156 13.72 -14.27 11.18
N LEU A 157 14.39 -13.88 10.08
CA LEU A 157 15.73 -14.36 9.76
C LEU A 157 16.81 -13.76 10.66
N ASP A 158 16.67 -12.48 11.02
CA ASP A 158 17.60 -11.81 11.91
C ASP A 158 17.44 -12.32 13.34
N LEU A 159 16.22 -12.62 13.81
CA LEU A 159 15.96 -13.29 15.08
C LEU A 159 16.66 -14.67 15.13
N LEU A 160 16.44 -15.49 14.08
CA LEU A 160 17.07 -16.81 13.99
C LEU A 160 18.61 -16.71 14.05
N SER A 161 19.17 -15.82 13.24
CA SER A 161 20.63 -15.59 13.19
C SER A 161 21.16 -15.12 14.54
N THR A 162 20.46 -14.16 15.18
CA THR A 162 20.85 -13.61 16.49
C THR A 162 20.80 -14.66 17.59
N VAL A 163 19.75 -15.48 17.63
CA VAL A 163 19.62 -16.55 18.63
C VAL A 163 20.74 -17.59 18.47
N VAL A 164 21.01 -18.04 17.25
CA VAL A 164 22.08 -19.00 16.98
C VAL A 164 23.45 -18.40 17.32
N THR A 165 23.72 -17.16 16.94
CA THR A 165 24.94 -16.44 17.26
C THR A 165 25.12 -16.29 18.79
N LEU A 166 24.06 -15.88 19.47
CA LEU A 166 24.05 -15.71 20.93
C LEU A 166 24.41 -17.02 21.65
N ILE A 167 23.70 -18.11 21.33
CA ILE A 167 23.97 -19.44 21.94
C ILE A 167 25.42 -19.86 21.70
N THR A 168 25.89 -19.72 20.45
CA THR A 168 27.24 -20.12 20.05
C THR A 168 28.29 -19.30 20.80
N PHE A 169 28.20 -17.98 20.80
CA PHE A 169 29.23 -17.13 21.41
C PHE A 169 29.14 -17.06 22.94
N VAL A 170 27.95 -17.26 23.53
CA VAL A 170 27.81 -17.47 25.00
C VAL A 170 28.57 -18.71 25.41
N THR A 171 28.44 -19.83 24.67
CA THR A 171 29.16 -21.07 24.95
C THR A 171 30.69 -20.87 24.85
N ILE A 172 31.16 -20.18 23.80
CA ILE A 172 32.57 -19.86 23.61
C ILE A 172 33.09 -18.95 24.74
N LEU A 173 32.37 -17.86 25.03
CA LEU A 173 32.76 -16.89 26.06
C LEU A 173 32.78 -17.53 27.44
N TRP A 174 31.83 -18.42 27.73
CA TRP A 174 31.79 -19.19 28.99
C TRP A 174 33.00 -20.08 29.15
N GLY A 175 33.39 -20.80 28.09
CA GLY A 175 34.56 -21.69 28.09
C GLY A 175 35.88 -20.93 28.19
N LEU A 176 36.05 -19.84 27.40
CA LEU A 176 37.30 -19.06 27.37
C LEU A 176 37.54 -18.27 28.67
N ALA A 177 36.48 -17.66 29.23
CA ALA A 177 36.61 -16.84 30.41
C ALA A 177 36.84 -17.65 31.70
N GLY A 178 36.32 -18.88 31.76
CA GLY A 178 36.39 -19.71 32.96
C GLY A 178 35.64 -19.12 34.15
N SER A 179 36.09 -19.42 35.39
CA SER A 179 35.48 -18.95 36.62
C SER A 179 36.30 -17.82 37.27
N LEU A 180 35.59 -16.82 37.82
CA LEU A 180 36.18 -15.75 38.64
C LEU A 180 35.97 -16.08 40.11
N SER A 181 37.05 -16.19 40.89
CA SER A 181 36.99 -16.33 42.34
C SER A 181 37.22 -14.97 43.01
N VAL A 182 36.20 -14.47 43.74
CA VAL A 182 36.26 -13.23 44.47
C VAL A 182 35.99 -13.52 45.95
N THR A 183 36.85 -13.05 46.83
CA THR A 183 36.64 -13.19 48.28
C THR A 183 35.83 -11.99 48.79
N LEU A 184 34.57 -12.21 49.09
CA LEU A 184 33.68 -11.18 49.65
C LEU A 184 33.47 -11.51 51.16
N GLY A 185 33.90 -10.63 52.06
CA GLY A 185 33.73 -10.85 53.50
C GLY A 185 34.33 -12.13 54.06
N GLY A 186 35.41 -12.66 53.44
CA GLY A 186 36.07 -13.89 53.87
C GLY A 186 35.51 -15.19 53.29
N VAL A 187 34.44 -15.12 52.49
CA VAL A 187 33.86 -16.29 51.79
C VAL A 187 34.30 -16.27 50.31
N PRO A 188 34.94 -17.33 49.79
CA PRO A 188 35.31 -17.41 48.38
C PRO A 188 34.02 -17.65 47.53
N LEU A 189 33.62 -16.64 46.77
CA LEU A 189 32.53 -16.74 45.78
C LEU A 189 33.14 -17.07 44.41
N VAL A 190 32.75 -18.21 43.84
CA VAL A 190 33.18 -18.63 42.50
C VAL A 190 32.05 -18.35 41.53
N ILE A 191 32.27 -17.42 40.56
CA ILE A 191 31.31 -17.06 39.55
C ILE A 191 31.74 -17.74 38.21
N PRO A 192 31.06 -18.81 37.78
CA PRO A 192 31.38 -19.46 36.52
C PRO A 192 30.90 -18.60 35.34
N GLY A 193 31.69 -18.55 34.25
CA GLY A 193 31.33 -17.80 33.04
C GLY A 193 31.11 -16.31 33.28
N TYR A 194 31.82 -15.70 34.22
CA TYR A 194 31.57 -14.33 34.68
C TYR A 194 31.50 -13.30 33.56
N MET A 195 32.23 -13.48 32.45
CA MET A 195 32.21 -12.57 31.31
C MET A 195 30.88 -12.57 30.59
N VAL A 196 30.10 -13.65 30.62
CA VAL A 196 28.74 -13.69 30.04
C VAL A 196 27.79 -12.82 30.85
N TRP A 197 27.87 -12.89 32.18
CA TRP A 197 27.07 -12.05 33.06
C TRP A 197 27.43 -10.57 32.93
N VAL A 198 28.71 -10.27 32.79
CA VAL A 198 29.21 -8.91 32.55
C VAL A 198 28.72 -8.40 31.20
N ALA A 199 28.72 -9.22 30.14
CA ALA A 199 28.22 -8.87 28.82
C ALA A 199 26.69 -8.60 28.87
N ALA A 200 25.93 -9.46 29.57
CA ALA A 200 24.50 -9.27 29.74
C ALA A 200 24.17 -7.95 30.50
N LEU A 201 24.86 -7.69 31.61
CA LEU A 201 24.68 -6.45 32.38
C LEU A 201 25.06 -5.21 31.56
N TYR A 202 26.17 -5.28 30.82
CA TYR A 202 26.62 -4.21 29.95
C TYR A 202 25.58 -3.92 28.85
N ALA A 203 25.09 -4.96 28.15
CA ALA A 203 24.09 -4.84 27.12
C ALA A 203 22.75 -4.29 27.65
N LEU A 204 22.27 -4.82 28.77
CA LEU A 204 21.03 -4.34 29.41
C LEU A 204 21.14 -2.88 29.86
N GLY A 205 22.28 -2.52 30.51
CA GLY A 205 22.53 -1.13 30.96
C GLY A 205 22.60 -0.15 29.79
N GLY A 206 23.36 -0.50 28.74
CA GLY A 206 23.45 0.29 27.51
C GLY A 206 22.10 0.45 26.81
N SER A 207 21.39 -0.65 26.63
CA SER A 207 20.09 -0.67 26.00
C SER A 207 19.03 0.15 26.76
N TYR A 208 19.02 0.07 28.09
CA TYR A 208 18.14 0.89 28.91
C TYR A 208 18.45 2.40 28.75
N MET A 209 19.72 2.76 28.73
CA MET A 209 20.15 4.15 28.55
C MET A 209 19.78 4.68 27.15
N ILE A 210 20.02 3.88 26.10
CA ILE A 210 19.65 4.20 24.73
C ILE A 210 18.15 4.36 24.58
N TYR A 211 17.36 3.43 25.15
CA TYR A 211 15.90 3.52 25.15
C TYR A 211 15.39 4.79 25.81
N LYS A 212 15.86 5.10 27.03
CA LYS A 212 15.43 6.28 27.79
C LYS A 212 15.71 7.60 27.05
N LEU A 213 16.84 7.69 26.36
CA LEU A 213 17.24 8.89 25.61
C LEU A 213 16.63 8.94 24.21
N GLY A 214 16.38 7.79 23.59
CA GLY A 214 15.81 7.68 22.24
C GLY A 214 14.29 7.79 22.21
N HIS A 215 13.58 7.38 23.28
CA HIS A 215 12.12 7.38 23.33
C HIS A 215 11.46 8.72 22.93
N PRO A 216 11.94 9.92 23.41
CA PRO A 216 11.37 11.19 22.97
C PRO A 216 11.54 11.45 21.46
N LEU A 217 12.58 10.88 20.83
CA LEU A 217 12.85 11.07 19.40
C LEU A 217 11.75 10.47 18.54
N VAL A 218 11.11 9.37 18.96
CA VAL A 218 10.02 8.72 18.23
C VAL A 218 8.86 9.69 18.00
N SER A 219 8.37 10.34 19.06
CA SER A 219 7.26 11.29 18.95
C SER A 219 7.63 12.54 18.16
N ILE A 220 8.88 13.03 18.30
CA ILE A 220 9.37 14.21 17.58
C ILE A 220 9.53 13.90 16.09
N THR A 221 10.01 12.71 15.73
CA THR A 221 10.13 12.26 14.33
C THR A 221 8.75 12.05 13.69
N TYR A 222 7.79 11.48 14.42
CA TYR A 222 6.41 11.38 13.97
C TYR A 222 5.80 12.77 13.68
N GLN A 223 6.02 13.73 14.58
CA GLN A 223 5.59 15.12 14.38
C GLN A 223 6.27 15.74 13.14
N GLN A 224 7.54 15.42 12.88
CA GLN A 224 8.26 15.88 11.69
C GLN A 224 7.60 15.35 10.40
N GLN A 225 7.30 14.06 10.35
CA GLN A 225 6.63 13.45 9.20
C GLN A 225 5.26 14.09 8.94
N LYS A 226 4.50 14.39 10.00
CA LYS A 226 3.19 15.04 9.88
C LYS A 226 3.30 16.43 9.27
N VAL A 227 4.16 17.29 9.81
CA VAL A 227 4.29 18.68 9.29
C VAL A 227 4.88 18.72 7.88
N GLU A 228 5.73 17.74 7.51
CA GLU A 228 6.24 17.59 6.14
C GLU A 228 5.15 17.13 5.17
N ALA A 229 4.25 16.24 5.62
CA ALA A 229 3.08 15.84 4.84
C ALA A 229 2.12 17.02 4.61
N ASP A 230 1.86 17.82 5.66
CA ASP A 230 1.03 19.04 5.56
C ASP A 230 1.63 20.03 4.55
N PHE A 231 2.96 20.23 4.58
CA PHE A 231 3.66 21.10 3.64
C PHE A 231 3.55 20.60 2.19
N ARG A 232 3.80 19.31 1.97
CA ARG A 232 3.68 18.68 0.65
C ARG A 232 2.26 18.80 0.11
N PHE A 233 1.26 18.54 0.94
CA PHE A 233 -0.15 18.68 0.57
C PHE A 233 -0.48 20.12 0.15
N GLY A 234 0.02 21.12 0.90
CA GLY A 234 -0.11 22.54 0.54
C GLY A 234 0.47 22.84 -0.85
N LEU A 235 1.66 22.34 -1.14
CA LEU A 235 2.31 22.55 -2.46
C LEU A 235 1.58 21.83 -3.60
N ILE A 236 1.06 20.63 -3.36
CA ILE A 236 0.24 19.91 -4.35
C ILE A 236 -1.01 20.73 -4.68
N ARG A 237 -1.69 21.26 -3.67
CA ARG A 237 -2.87 22.12 -3.84
C ARG A 237 -2.57 23.38 -4.66
N VAL A 238 -1.41 24.04 -4.42
CA VAL A 238 -0.97 25.18 -5.24
C VAL A 238 -0.75 24.76 -6.69
N ARG A 239 -0.12 23.61 -6.92
CA ARG A 239 0.10 23.10 -8.28
C ARG A 239 -1.19 22.76 -9.02
N GLU A 240 -2.15 22.15 -8.32
CA GLU A 240 -3.44 21.77 -8.90
C GLU A 240 -4.31 22.97 -9.26
N ASN A 241 -4.17 24.06 -8.51
CA ASN A 241 -4.96 25.30 -8.71
C ASN A 241 -4.08 26.45 -9.24
N ALA A 242 -2.99 26.14 -9.95
CA ALA A 242 -2.01 27.15 -10.37
C ALA A 242 -2.61 28.28 -11.23
N GLU A 243 -3.50 27.94 -12.16
CA GLU A 243 -4.17 28.89 -13.04
C GLU A 243 -5.10 29.82 -12.23
N GLN A 244 -5.91 29.27 -11.33
CA GLN A 244 -6.83 30.04 -10.49
C GLN A 244 -6.06 30.97 -9.54
N ILE A 245 -4.98 30.48 -8.93
CA ILE A 245 -4.11 31.29 -8.06
C ILE A 245 -3.50 32.47 -8.86
N ALA A 246 -3.02 32.19 -10.08
CA ALA A 246 -2.47 33.22 -10.96
C ALA A 246 -3.53 34.26 -11.38
N PHE A 247 -4.76 33.83 -11.69
CA PHE A 247 -5.86 34.75 -11.99
C PHE A 247 -6.24 35.67 -10.82
N TYR A 248 -6.15 35.16 -9.58
CA TYR A 248 -6.42 35.96 -8.38
C TYR A 248 -5.21 36.79 -7.92
N GLY A 249 -4.02 36.62 -8.50
CA GLY A 249 -2.78 37.25 -8.01
C GLY A 249 -2.41 36.82 -6.59
N GLY A 250 -2.70 35.52 -6.26
CA GLY A 250 -2.63 34.97 -4.91
C GLY A 250 -1.23 34.54 -4.45
N GLU A 251 -0.16 34.73 -5.23
CA GLU A 251 1.18 34.19 -4.99
C GLU A 251 1.79 34.63 -3.65
N ALA A 252 1.53 35.86 -3.24
CA ALA A 252 2.04 36.39 -1.98
C ALA A 252 1.40 35.69 -0.78
N THR A 253 0.10 35.42 -0.86
CA THR A 253 -0.67 34.74 0.20
C THR A 253 -0.24 33.28 0.30
N GLU A 254 -0.13 32.57 -0.82
CA GLU A 254 0.31 31.17 -0.83
C GLU A 254 1.76 31.03 -0.35
N ARG A 255 2.65 31.98 -0.71
CA ARG A 255 4.02 32.02 -0.18
C ARG A 255 4.05 32.19 1.34
N ALA A 256 3.24 33.09 1.88
CA ALA A 256 3.17 33.33 3.33
C ALA A 256 2.64 32.09 4.06
N THR A 257 1.61 31.45 3.51
CA THR A 257 1.02 30.22 4.04
C THR A 257 2.03 29.08 4.06
N ALA A 258 2.70 28.83 2.93
CA ALA A 258 3.76 27.82 2.84
C ALA A 258 4.92 28.13 3.78
N GLY A 259 5.33 29.40 3.90
CA GLY A 259 6.36 29.87 4.82
C GLY A 259 6.02 29.56 6.28
N ASN A 260 4.77 29.80 6.70
CA ASN A 260 4.31 29.51 8.05
C ASN A 260 4.33 27.99 8.38
N VAL A 261 3.96 27.15 7.41
CA VAL A 261 4.07 25.68 7.58
C VAL A 261 5.54 25.28 7.65
N PHE A 262 6.42 25.86 6.83
CA PHE A 262 7.86 25.58 6.85
C PHE A 262 8.53 26.02 8.17
N HIS A 263 8.08 27.10 8.79
CA HIS A 263 8.57 27.47 10.13
C HIS A 263 8.30 26.38 11.16
N ARG A 264 7.13 25.70 11.12
CA ARG A 264 6.85 24.56 12.00
C ARG A 264 7.77 23.37 11.75
N ILE A 265 8.11 23.10 10.46
CA ILE A 265 9.11 22.10 10.08
C ILE A 265 10.46 22.45 10.71
N ARG A 266 10.94 23.68 10.50
CA ARG A 266 12.21 24.17 11.04
C ARG A 266 12.30 24.01 12.56
N ASP A 267 11.28 24.45 13.28
CA ASP A 267 11.30 24.45 14.74
C ASP A 267 11.30 23.02 15.31
N ASN A 268 10.56 22.10 14.66
CA ASN A 268 10.61 20.71 15.06
C ASN A 268 11.93 20.04 14.65
N TRP A 269 12.53 20.42 13.50
CA TRP A 269 13.83 19.91 13.06
C TRP A 269 14.96 20.23 14.04
N TRP A 270 14.95 21.42 14.62
CA TRP A 270 15.88 21.77 15.71
C TRP A 270 15.74 20.84 16.92
N ARG A 271 14.53 20.42 17.23
CA ARG A 271 14.29 19.43 18.29
C ARG A 271 14.84 18.06 17.90
N VAL A 272 14.57 17.58 16.68
CA VAL A 272 15.14 16.34 16.13
C VAL A 272 16.66 16.35 16.26
N MET A 273 17.33 17.39 15.75
CA MET A 273 18.79 17.50 15.82
C MET A 273 19.32 17.49 17.24
N LYS A 274 18.65 18.16 18.19
CA LYS A 274 19.06 18.19 19.59
C LYS A 274 19.02 16.78 20.24
N TYR A 275 17.95 16.04 20.00
CA TYR A 275 17.81 14.69 20.57
C TYR A 275 18.70 13.68 19.85
N THR A 276 18.82 13.75 18.52
CA THR A 276 19.76 12.94 17.75
C THR A 276 21.21 13.14 18.21
N LYS A 277 21.63 14.40 18.41
CA LYS A 277 22.97 14.71 18.94
C LYS A 277 23.21 14.03 20.31
N ARG A 278 22.25 14.12 21.25
CA ARG A 278 22.36 13.50 22.58
C ARG A 278 22.46 11.98 22.48
N LEU A 279 21.59 11.37 21.65
CA LEU A 279 21.58 9.93 21.43
C LEU A 279 22.89 9.46 20.78
N SER A 280 23.37 10.16 19.74
CA SER A 280 24.63 9.83 19.08
C SER A 280 25.82 9.93 20.01
N PHE A 281 25.87 10.92 20.90
CA PHE A 281 26.94 11.03 21.89
C PHE A 281 26.97 9.81 22.81
N VAL A 282 25.80 9.37 23.31
CA VAL A 282 25.72 8.19 24.19
C VAL A 282 26.07 6.90 23.44
N LEU A 283 25.57 6.75 22.21
CA LEU A 283 25.90 5.59 21.38
C LEU A 283 27.40 5.49 21.10
N SER A 284 28.02 6.63 20.73
CA SER A 284 29.47 6.67 20.46
C SER A 284 30.27 6.37 21.74
N PHE A 285 29.92 6.96 22.87
CA PHE A 285 30.56 6.71 24.16
C PHE A 285 30.43 5.25 24.58
N TYR A 286 29.21 4.69 24.51
CA TYR A 286 28.96 3.27 24.79
C TYR A 286 29.78 2.36 23.89
N GLY A 287 29.80 2.62 22.58
CA GLY A 287 30.60 1.81 21.61
C GLY A 287 32.11 1.89 21.87
N GLN A 288 32.65 3.06 22.23
CA GLN A 288 34.09 3.18 22.54
C GLN A 288 34.46 2.45 23.84
N ILE A 289 33.60 2.51 24.86
CA ILE A 289 33.84 1.74 26.10
C ILE A 289 33.78 0.25 25.81
N ALA A 290 32.89 -0.24 24.96
CA ALA A 290 32.75 -1.66 24.59
C ALA A 290 34.04 -2.30 24.08
N ILE A 291 34.98 -1.52 23.51
CA ILE A 291 36.27 -2.02 23.02
C ILE A 291 37.20 -2.37 24.19
N ILE A 292 37.30 -1.52 25.19
CA ILE A 292 38.29 -1.64 26.27
C ILE A 292 37.70 -2.36 27.50
N PHE A 293 36.40 -2.23 27.75
CA PHE A 293 35.75 -2.76 28.95
C PHE A 293 35.98 -4.28 29.16
N PRO A 294 35.74 -5.15 28.16
CA PRO A 294 36.00 -6.59 28.34
C PRO A 294 37.48 -6.92 28.60
N ILE A 295 38.39 -6.16 27.98
CA ILE A 295 39.84 -6.31 28.24
C ILE A 295 40.14 -5.92 29.69
N ALA A 296 39.63 -4.77 30.18
CA ALA A 296 39.87 -4.32 31.54
C ALA A 296 39.34 -5.32 32.59
N VAL A 297 38.15 -5.90 32.35
CA VAL A 297 37.55 -6.91 33.24
C VAL A 297 38.34 -8.25 33.22
N ALA A 298 38.88 -8.64 32.06
CA ALA A 298 39.66 -9.90 31.92
C ALA A 298 41.13 -9.73 32.30
N ALA A 299 41.69 -8.50 32.28
CA ALA A 299 43.11 -8.21 32.50
C ALA A 299 43.69 -8.81 33.80
N PRO A 300 43.05 -8.79 34.98
CA PRO A 300 43.62 -9.37 36.20
C PRO A 300 43.93 -10.86 36.05
N ARG A 301 43.12 -11.62 35.34
CA ARG A 301 43.35 -13.05 35.09
C ARG A 301 44.43 -13.29 34.02
N TYR A 302 44.51 -12.42 33.03
CA TYR A 302 45.57 -12.44 32.03
C TYR A 302 46.94 -12.20 32.71
N PHE A 303 47.07 -11.19 33.56
CA PHE A 303 48.29 -10.90 34.29
C PHE A 303 48.67 -11.99 35.32
N ALA A 304 47.66 -12.71 35.83
CA ALA A 304 47.86 -13.90 36.66
C ALA A 304 48.29 -15.15 35.85
N GLY A 305 48.42 -15.03 34.53
CA GLY A 305 48.84 -16.14 33.66
C GLY A 305 47.77 -17.20 33.37
N ALA A 306 46.47 -16.89 33.62
CA ALA A 306 45.40 -17.86 33.46
C ALA A 306 45.10 -18.20 31.97
N PHE A 307 45.47 -17.33 31.04
CA PHE A 307 45.32 -17.53 29.59
C PHE A 307 46.24 -16.61 28.79
N THR A 308 46.40 -16.92 27.49
CA THR A 308 47.30 -16.21 26.58
C THR A 308 46.70 -14.89 26.07
N PHE A 309 47.53 -14.04 25.44
CA PHE A 309 47.06 -12.78 24.85
C PHE A 309 46.05 -13.03 23.73
N GLY A 310 46.21 -14.06 22.92
CA GLY A 310 45.24 -14.43 21.90
C GLY A 310 43.87 -14.81 22.49
N VAL A 311 43.85 -15.54 23.62
CA VAL A 311 42.58 -15.84 24.32
C VAL A 311 41.95 -14.58 24.87
N LEU A 312 42.71 -13.58 25.36
CA LEU A 312 42.20 -12.28 25.78
C LEU A 312 41.48 -11.57 24.61
N MET A 313 42.05 -11.60 23.40
CA MET A 313 41.44 -11.03 22.19
C MET A 313 40.20 -11.81 21.76
N GLN A 314 40.19 -13.14 21.87
CA GLN A 314 39.00 -13.96 21.62
C GLN A 314 37.84 -13.61 22.61
N ILE A 315 38.17 -13.42 23.89
CA ILE A 315 37.21 -12.98 24.92
C ILE A 315 36.62 -11.62 24.54
N GLN A 316 37.46 -10.67 24.13
CA GLN A 316 37.01 -9.32 23.72
C GLN A 316 36.05 -9.40 22.52
N ASN A 317 36.38 -10.16 21.47
CA ASN A 317 35.53 -10.32 20.28
C ASN A 317 34.22 -11.05 20.62
N SER A 318 34.33 -12.15 21.43
CA SER A 318 33.13 -12.90 21.84
C SER A 318 32.21 -12.08 22.72
N PHE A 319 32.77 -11.24 23.62
CA PHE A 319 32.00 -10.31 24.44
C PHE A 319 31.22 -9.30 23.58
N GLY A 320 31.87 -8.71 22.57
CA GLY A 320 31.22 -7.82 21.60
C GLY A 320 30.04 -8.50 20.93
N THR A 321 30.25 -9.69 20.36
CA THR A 321 29.21 -10.46 19.67
C THR A 321 28.04 -10.83 20.59
N VAL A 322 28.31 -11.24 21.82
CA VAL A 322 27.24 -11.52 22.82
C VAL A 322 26.48 -10.27 23.20
N SER A 323 27.20 -9.15 23.44
CA SER A 323 26.58 -7.86 23.77
C SER A 323 25.69 -7.33 22.63
N ASP A 324 26.16 -7.42 21.40
CA ASP A 324 25.38 -7.02 20.21
C ASP A 324 24.13 -7.90 20.03
N SER A 325 24.26 -9.20 20.28
CA SER A 325 23.12 -10.13 20.22
C SER A 325 22.05 -9.82 21.28
N PHE A 326 22.43 -9.47 22.50
CA PHE A 326 21.49 -9.01 23.51
C PHE A 326 20.84 -7.66 23.14
N SER A 327 21.63 -6.74 22.60
CA SER A 327 21.16 -5.41 22.18
C SER A 327 20.20 -5.47 21.00
N TRP A 328 20.30 -6.49 20.15
CA TRP A 328 19.42 -6.69 19.00
C TRP A 328 17.93 -6.74 19.39
N PHE A 329 17.58 -7.45 20.47
CA PHE A 329 16.18 -7.58 20.91
C PHE A 329 15.55 -6.23 21.23
N ILE A 330 16.31 -5.30 21.81
CA ILE A 330 15.84 -3.98 22.19
C ILE A 330 15.81 -3.06 20.95
N ASN A 331 16.85 -3.13 20.12
CA ASN A 331 16.93 -2.32 18.90
C ASN A 331 15.87 -2.71 17.87
N SER A 332 15.47 -3.97 17.83
CA SER A 332 14.43 -4.47 16.91
C SER A 332 13.00 -4.17 17.36
N TYR A 333 12.81 -3.66 18.59
CA TYR A 333 11.48 -3.36 19.12
C TYR A 333 10.70 -2.36 18.24
N GLY A 334 11.35 -1.29 17.77
CA GLY A 334 10.74 -0.33 16.86
C GLY A 334 10.23 -0.98 15.57
N SER A 335 11.08 -1.79 14.93
CA SER A 335 10.71 -2.52 13.71
C SER A 335 9.57 -3.52 13.94
N LEU A 336 9.50 -4.14 15.13
CA LEU A 336 8.40 -5.03 15.50
C LEU A 336 7.07 -4.27 15.66
N VAL A 337 7.11 -3.07 16.26
CA VAL A 337 5.94 -2.19 16.40
C VAL A 337 5.43 -1.75 15.03
N ASP A 338 6.33 -1.30 14.14
CA ASP A 338 5.99 -0.89 12.77
C ASP A 338 5.41 -2.06 11.96
N TRP A 339 6.04 -3.24 12.07
CA TRP A 339 5.53 -4.46 11.46
C TRP A 339 4.12 -4.80 11.95
N ARG A 340 3.88 -4.73 13.27
CA ARG A 340 2.56 -4.98 13.85
C ARG A 340 1.50 -3.99 13.36
N ALA A 341 1.87 -2.71 13.23
CA ALA A 341 0.99 -1.69 12.66
C ALA A 341 0.63 -2.00 11.21
N THR A 342 1.61 -2.37 10.38
CA THR A 342 1.40 -2.79 8.99
C THR A 342 0.51 -4.03 8.89
N VAL A 343 0.75 -5.05 9.72
CA VAL A 343 -0.10 -6.25 9.80
C VAL A 343 -1.55 -5.88 10.14
N ASN A 344 -1.76 -4.99 11.12
CA ASN A 344 -3.11 -4.58 11.51
C ASN A 344 -3.85 -3.86 10.36
N ARG A 345 -3.18 -2.94 9.65
CA ARG A 345 -3.76 -2.25 8.49
C ARG A 345 -4.12 -3.22 7.37
N LEU A 346 -3.24 -4.17 7.04
CA LEU A 346 -3.52 -5.18 6.01
C LEU A 346 -4.64 -6.15 6.43
N ARG A 347 -4.74 -6.49 7.71
CA ARG A 347 -5.85 -7.30 8.24
C ARG A 347 -7.18 -6.58 8.10
N GLU A 348 -7.22 -5.30 8.44
CA GLU A 348 -8.40 -4.47 8.29
C GLU A 348 -8.80 -4.33 6.82
N PHE A 349 -7.84 -4.03 5.94
CA PHE A 349 -8.07 -3.94 4.50
C PHE A 349 -8.61 -5.24 3.92
N LYS A 350 -8.01 -6.39 4.25
CA LYS A 350 -8.50 -7.70 3.83
C LYS A 350 -9.92 -7.99 4.32
N ARG A 351 -10.23 -7.61 5.57
CA ARG A 351 -11.58 -7.76 6.12
C ARG A 351 -12.59 -6.90 5.37
N VAL A 352 -12.22 -5.66 5.04
CA VAL A 352 -13.07 -4.74 4.27
C VAL A 352 -13.34 -5.28 2.85
N ILE A 353 -12.31 -5.76 2.15
CA ILE A 353 -12.47 -6.40 0.84
C ILE A 353 -13.45 -7.58 0.96
N HIS A 354 -13.22 -8.48 1.89
CA HIS A 354 -14.08 -9.68 2.08
C HIS A 354 -15.52 -9.29 2.43
N ALA A 355 -15.71 -8.31 3.32
CA ALA A 355 -17.05 -7.81 3.67
C ALA A 355 -17.75 -7.14 2.48
N SER A 356 -17.01 -6.49 1.59
CA SER A 356 -17.57 -5.89 0.38
C SER A 356 -18.09 -6.93 -0.62
N HIS A 357 -17.45 -8.09 -0.72
CA HIS A 357 -17.95 -9.23 -1.51
C HIS A 357 -19.15 -9.91 -0.87
N LEU A 358 -19.15 -10.09 0.46
CA LEU A 358 -20.27 -10.74 1.18
C LEU A 358 -21.57 -9.92 1.15
N LYS A 359 -21.49 -8.59 1.11
CA LYS A 359 -22.67 -7.72 1.02
C LYS A 359 -23.48 -7.91 -0.28
N GLU A 360 -22.89 -8.47 -1.31
CA GLU A 360 -23.58 -8.79 -2.56
C GLU A 360 -24.34 -10.12 -2.49
N THR A 361 -23.83 -11.07 -1.70
CA THR A 361 -24.47 -12.39 -1.53
C THR A 361 -25.50 -12.44 -0.39
N THR A 362 -25.40 -11.53 0.58
CA THR A 362 -26.29 -11.40 1.74
C THR A 362 -26.50 -9.90 1.97
N SER A 363 -27.27 -9.23 1.13
CA SER A 363 -27.77 -7.91 1.49
C SER A 363 -28.74 -8.11 2.66
N PRO A 364 -28.37 -7.84 3.92
CA PRO A 364 -29.39 -7.53 4.89
C PRO A 364 -29.94 -6.22 4.39
N ALA A 365 -31.17 -6.27 3.90
CA ALA A 365 -31.97 -5.09 3.71
C ALA A 365 -31.55 -4.08 4.76
N THR A 366 -31.07 -2.91 4.34
CA THR A 366 -31.18 -1.74 5.17
C THR A 366 -32.60 -1.79 5.77
N ALA A 367 -32.85 -1.21 6.91
CA ALA A 367 -34.15 -1.25 7.59
C ALA A 367 -35.37 -0.88 6.69
N HIS A 368 -35.16 -0.71 5.38
CA HIS A 368 -36.08 -0.28 4.33
C HIS A 368 -35.86 -1.03 2.99
N GLY A 369 -35.53 -2.29 2.97
CA GLY A 369 -35.64 -3.15 1.80
C GLY A 369 -34.44 -3.20 0.84
N GLY A 370 -33.86 -2.11 0.38
CA GLY A 370 -32.77 -2.07 -0.62
C GLY A 370 -33.24 -2.32 -2.08
N ILE A 371 -32.53 -1.72 -3.05
CA ILE A 371 -32.79 -1.93 -4.48
C ILE A 371 -32.21 -3.28 -4.91
N ASN A 372 -33.09 -4.16 -5.46
CA ASN A 372 -32.70 -5.48 -5.94
C ASN A 372 -32.51 -5.45 -7.47
N LEU A 373 -31.30 -5.80 -7.93
CA LEU A 373 -31.03 -5.97 -9.37
C LEU A 373 -31.05 -7.47 -9.71
N HIS A 374 -31.97 -7.85 -10.62
CA HIS A 374 -32.09 -9.19 -11.12
C HIS A 374 -31.71 -9.25 -12.60
N TYR A 375 -30.95 -10.25 -12.99
CA TYR A 375 -30.68 -10.53 -14.39
C TYR A 375 -31.64 -11.59 -14.88
N VAL A 376 -32.45 -11.19 -15.87
CA VAL A 376 -33.54 -12.02 -16.42
C VAL A 376 -33.29 -12.34 -17.89
N ASP A 377 -33.87 -13.45 -18.38
CA ASP A 377 -33.79 -13.85 -19.79
C ASP A 377 -34.93 -13.20 -20.61
N GLU A 378 -35.03 -11.88 -20.49
CA GLU A 378 -35.94 -11.02 -21.25
C GLU A 378 -35.14 -9.93 -21.93
N ASP A 379 -35.56 -9.48 -23.13
CA ASP A 379 -34.84 -8.45 -23.89
C ASP A 379 -35.18 -7.01 -23.47
N LYS A 380 -35.82 -6.82 -22.30
CA LYS A 380 -36.21 -5.51 -21.78
C LYS A 380 -35.66 -5.26 -20.39
N LEU A 381 -35.38 -4.00 -20.07
CA LEU A 381 -35.08 -3.57 -18.71
C LEU A 381 -36.34 -2.99 -18.08
N THR A 382 -36.72 -3.51 -16.91
CA THR A 382 -37.91 -3.03 -16.19
C THR A 382 -37.59 -2.60 -14.77
N THR A 383 -38.35 -1.67 -14.23
CA THR A 383 -38.31 -1.29 -12.82
C THR A 383 -39.65 -1.50 -12.18
N ASP A 384 -39.71 -1.94 -10.94
CA ASP A 384 -40.93 -2.14 -10.16
C ASP A 384 -40.76 -1.55 -8.76
N GLY A 385 -41.63 -0.57 -8.45
CA GLY A 385 -41.68 0.12 -7.17
C GLY A 385 -40.39 0.84 -6.77
N LEU A 386 -39.58 1.28 -7.73
CA LEU A 386 -38.24 1.81 -7.48
C LEU A 386 -38.29 3.17 -6.74
N SER A 387 -37.70 3.22 -5.57
CA SER A 387 -37.41 4.42 -4.81
C SER A 387 -35.94 4.57 -4.52
N LEU A 388 -35.41 5.78 -4.60
CA LEU A 388 -34.02 6.10 -4.34
C LEU A 388 -33.86 6.78 -2.98
N ALA A 389 -32.86 6.37 -2.22
CA ALA A 389 -32.50 7.00 -0.96
C ALA A 389 -30.99 7.33 -0.91
N LEU A 390 -30.62 8.23 -0.02
CA LEU A 390 -29.21 8.47 0.33
C LEU A 390 -28.70 7.39 1.31
N PRO A 391 -27.37 7.19 1.44
CA PRO A 391 -26.82 6.20 2.37
C PRO A 391 -27.23 6.38 3.84
N ASN A 392 -27.67 7.59 4.23
CA ASN A 392 -28.19 7.89 5.55
C ASN A 392 -29.70 7.58 5.72
N GLY A 393 -30.34 6.96 4.71
CA GLY A 393 -31.76 6.63 4.72
C GLY A 393 -32.71 7.76 4.32
N THR A 394 -32.19 8.95 3.98
CA THR A 394 -33.05 10.06 3.52
C THR A 394 -33.61 9.73 2.13
N ALA A 395 -34.91 9.74 1.97
CA ALA A 395 -35.58 9.57 0.67
C ALA A 395 -35.16 10.65 -0.33
N LEU A 396 -34.80 10.25 -1.54
CA LEU A 396 -34.32 11.15 -2.59
C LEU A 396 -35.41 11.36 -3.65
N SER A 397 -35.87 10.29 -4.27
CA SER A 397 -36.94 10.34 -5.30
C SER A 397 -37.68 9.01 -5.41
N GLN A 398 -38.95 9.11 -5.82
CA GLN A 398 -39.75 7.95 -6.24
C GLN A 398 -39.72 7.90 -7.77
N ILE A 399 -39.39 6.75 -8.32
CA ILE A 399 -39.35 6.55 -9.76
C ILE A 399 -40.61 5.80 -10.19
N ARG A 400 -41.30 6.31 -11.20
CA ARG A 400 -42.40 5.53 -11.79
C ARG A 400 -41.84 4.29 -12.48
N ASP A 401 -42.61 3.23 -12.52
CA ASP A 401 -42.22 2.01 -13.23
C ASP A 401 -42.02 2.32 -14.71
N ILE A 402 -40.87 1.86 -15.22
CA ILE A 402 -40.44 2.04 -16.61
C ILE A 402 -40.13 0.70 -17.24
N THR A 403 -40.38 0.62 -18.55
CA THR A 403 -39.95 -0.53 -19.38
C THR A 403 -39.16 0.00 -20.55
N ILE A 404 -37.87 -0.26 -20.56
CA ILE A 404 -36.96 0.15 -21.61
C ILE A 404 -36.76 -1.04 -22.55
N GLN A 405 -37.31 -0.91 -23.77
CA GLN A 405 -37.20 -1.91 -24.82
C GLN A 405 -35.98 -1.65 -25.73
N PRO A 406 -35.39 -2.64 -26.40
CA PRO A 406 -34.40 -2.43 -27.45
C PRO A 406 -34.89 -1.40 -28.48
N GLY A 407 -34.02 -0.43 -28.80
CA GLY A 407 -34.34 0.65 -29.75
C GLY A 407 -35.18 1.83 -29.18
N SER A 408 -35.69 1.73 -27.96
CA SER A 408 -36.43 2.84 -27.31
C SER A 408 -35.49 3.98 -26.89
N ARG A 409 -36.02 5.19 -26.82
CA ARG A 409 -35.26 6.42 -26.56
C ARG A 409 -35.91 7.21 -25.43
N TRP A 410 -35.24 7.21 -24.27
CA TRP A 410 -35.74 7.80 -23.03
C TRP A 410 -34.96 9.04 -22.65
N LEU A 411 -35.68 10.14 -22.35
CA LEU A 411 -35.09 11.34 -21.78
C LEU A 411 -35.46 11.45 -20.29
N VAL A 412 -34.45 11.42 -19.42
CA VAL A 412 -34.62 11.60 -17.98
C VAL A 412 -34.45 13.07 -17.63
N ARG A 413 -35.51 13.68 -17.09
CA ARG A 413 -35.57 15.10 -16.72
C ARG A 413 -35.76 15.25 -15.21
N GLY A 414 -35.57 16.46 -14.73
CA GLY A 414 -35.84 16.87 -13.35
C GLY A 414 -34.86 17.95 -12.87
N PRO A 415 -35.16 18.61 -11.75
CA PRO A 415 -34.31 19.64 -11.20
C PRO A 415 -32.91 19.08 -10.78
N SER A 416 -31.95 19.99 -10.59
CA SER A 416 -30.63 19.59 -10.06
C SER A 416 -30.80 19.01 -8.67
N GLY A 417 -30.12 17.87 -8.39
CA GLY A 417 -30.20 17.16 -7.11
C GLY A 417 -31.46 16.30 -6.92
N SER A 418 -32.31 16.10 -7.95
CA SER A 418 -33.49 15.21 -7.88
C SER A 418 -33.14 13.71 -7.90
N GLY A 419 -31.89 13.32 -8.14
CA GLY A 419 -31.48 11.91 -8.14
C GLY A 419 -31.26 11.28 -9.52
N LYS A 420 -31.27 12.05 -10.62
CA LYS A 420 -31.04 11.52 -12.00
C LYS A 420 -29.79 10.67 -12.14
N SER A 421 -28.63 11.18 -11.72
CA SER A 421 -27.38 10.40 -11.73
C SER A 421 -27.39 9.25 -10.74
N THR A 422 -28.18 9.35 -9.65
CA THR A 422 -28.39 8.25 -8.70
C THR A 422 -29.22 7.14 -9.34
N LEU A 423 -30.23 7.48 -10.14
CA LEU A 423 -30.98 6.51 -10.94
C LEU A 423 -30.05 5.76 -11.91
N MET A 424 -29.17 6.48 -12.64
CA MET A 424 -28.18 5.83 -13.53
C MET A 424 -27.28 4.84 -12.77
N ARG A 425 -26.85 5.21 -11.55
CA ARG A 425 -26.08 4.30 -10.70
C ARG A 425 -26.89 3.11 -10.20
N ALA A 426 -28.18 3.28 -9.91
CA ALA A 426 -29.06 2.19 -9.52
C ALA A 426 -29.26 1.21 -10.68
N LEU A 427 -29.54 1.72 -11.90
CA LEU A 427 -29.65 0.89 -13.12
C LEU A 427 -28.34 0.15 -13.46
N ALA A 428 -27.18 0.71 -13.08
CA ALA A 428 -25.88 0.09 -13.21
C ALA A 428 -25.54 -0.91 -12.08
N GLY A 429 -26.44 -1.11 -11.09
CA GLY A 429 -26.16 -1.95 -9.90
C GLY A 429 -25.18 -1.34 -8.91
N LEU A 430 -24.81 -0.06 -9.06
CA LEU A 430 -23.84 0.62 -8.22
C LEU A 430 -24.46 1.30 -6.98
N TRP A 431 -25.78 1.44 -6.93
CA TRP A 431 -26.51 2.16 -5.87
C TRP A 431 -27.57 1.26 -5.23
N PRO A 432 -27.31 0.68 -4.06
CA PRO A 432 -28.24 -0.25 -3.40
C PRO A 432 -29.23 0.44 -2.44
N PHE A 433 -29.14 1.77 -2.26
CA PHE A 433 -29.93 2.50 -1.25
C PHE A 433 -31.27 2.94 -1.81
N GLY A 434 -32.35 2.42 -1.22
CA GLY A 434 -33.73 2.66 -1.64
C GLY A 434 -34.56 1.38 -1.51
N ASP A 435 -35.65 1.27 -2.25
CA ASP A 435 -36.52 0.11 -2.32
C ASP A 435 -36.92 -0.20 -3.76
N GLY A 436 -37.43 -1.39 -4.02
CA GLY A 436 -37.90 -1.85 -5.31
C GLY A 436 -36.94 -2.77 -6.03
N SER A 437 -37.29 -3.11 -7.28
CA SER A 437 -36.48 -4.01 -8.10
C SER A 437 -36.20 -3.46 -9.49
N ILE A 438 -35.10 -3.93 -10.07
CA ILE A 438 -34.67 -3.66 -11.44
C ILE A 438 -34.41 -5.02 -12.09
N ASP A 439 -35.15 -5.36 -13.13
CA ASP A 439 -34.91 -6.55 -13.93
C ASP A 439 -34.15 -6.13 -15.21
N ALA A 440 -32.96 -6.65 -15.36
CA ALA A 440 -32.04 -6.32 -16.45
C ALA A 440 -31.77 -7.55 -17.32
N PRO A 441 -31.66 -7.40 -18.65
CA PRO A 441 -31.38 -8.54 -19.55
C PRO A 441 -29.98 -9.12 -19.32
N VAL A 442 -29.89 -10.44 -19.09
CA VAL A 442 -28.63 -11.13 -18.74
C VAL A 442 -27.59 -11.09 -19.87
N ASN A 443 -28.03 -11.08 -21.13
CA ASN A 443 -27.16 -11.16 -22.32
C ASN A 443 -26.92 -9.80 -22.99
N ALA A 444 -27.49 -8.70 -22.48
CA ALA A 444 -27.36 -7.40 -23.08
C ALA A 444 -26.08 -6.67 -22.66
N ARG A 445 -25.43 -6.04 -23.63
CA ARG A 445 -24.28 -5.17 -23.39
C ARG A 445 -24.77 -3.80 -22.98
N MET A 446 -24.66 -3.49 -21.70
CA MET A 446 -24.99 -2.16 -21.15
C MET A 446 -23.75 -1.30 -21.09
N MET A 447 -23.84 -0.04 -21.52
CA MET A 447 -22.77 0.93 -21.41
C MET A 447 -23.26 2.23 -20.78
N PHE A 448 -22.57 2.63 -19.69
CA PHE A 448 -22.86 3.85 -18.95
C PHE A 448 -21.77 4.88 -19.20
N ILE A 449 -22.12 6.03 -19.73
CA ILE A 449 -21.22 7.16 -19.96
C ILE A 449 -21.53 8.24 -18.95
N PRO A 450 -20.65 8.45 -17.96
CA PRO A 450 -20.82 9.48 -16.96
C PRO A 450 -20.53 10.86 -17.54
N GLN A 451 -20.93 11.91 -16.83
CA GLN A 451 -20.69 13.31 -17.18
C GLN A 451 -19.18 13.58 -17.42
N GLN A 452 -18.33 13.02 -16.59
CA GLN A 452 -16.88 13.08 -16.75
C GLN A 452 -16.34 11.68 -17.10
N SER A 453 -15.95 11.51 -18.35
CA SER A 453 -15.47 10.21 -18.85
C SER A 453 -14.07 9.89 -18.35
N TYR A 454 -13.89 8.67 -17.83
CA TYR A 454 -12.58 8.17 -17.44
C TYR A 454 -11.67 7.96 -18.66
N MET A 455 -10.44 8.50 -18.55
CA MET A 455 -9.38 8.37 -19.55
C MET A 455 -8.20 7.64 -18.93
N PRO A 456 -7.97 6.35 -19.25
CA PRO A 456 -6.79 5.63 -18.75
C PRO A 456 -5.51 6.27 -19.27
N ILE A 457 -4.47 6.21 -18.42
CA ILE A 457 -3.11 6.60 -18.82
C ILE A 457 -2.56 5.51 -19.75
N GLY A 458 -2.02 5.91 -20.88
CA GLY A 458 -1.48 4.99 -21.87
C GLY A 458 -1.68 5.48 -23.29
N THR A 459 -1.78 4.54 -24.25
CA THR A 459 -1.98 4.90 -25.65
C THR A 459 -3.38 5.47 -25.91
N LEU A 460 -3.51 6.33 -26.92
CA LEU A 460 -4.83 6.82 -27.34
C LEU A 460 -5.76 5.67 -27.76
N LYS A 461 -5.22 4.67 -28.43
CA LYS A 461 -5.96 3.44 -28.77
C LYS A 461 -6.49 2.74 -27.51
N GLY A 462 -5.68 2.67 -26.44
CA GLY A 462 -6.11 2.12 -25.15
C GLY A 462 -7.21 2.96 -24.49
N ALA A 463 -7.08 4.29 -24.54
CA ALA A 463 -8.13 5.17 -24.08
C ALA A 463 -9.42 5.05 -24.88
N LEU A 464 -9.36 4.78 -26.15
CA LEU A 464 -10.50 4.58 -27.05
C LEU A 464 -11.14 3.20 -26.89
N ALA A 465 -10.34 2.13 -26.76
CA ALA A 465 -10.82 0.75 -26.62
C ALA A 465 -11.42 0.44 -25.24
N TYR A 466 -11.12 1.23 -24.20
CA TYR A 466 -11.58 0.99 -22.85
C TYR A 466 -13.12 0.84 -22.75
N PRO A 467 -13.65 -0.16 -21.99
CA PRO A 467 -12.99 -1.09 -21.07
C PRO A 467 -12.35 -2.33 -21.73
N SER A 468 -12.43 -2.52 -23.04
CA SER A 468 -11.77 -3.62 -23.75
C SER A 468 -10.25 -3.42 -23.82
N THR A 469 -9.53 -4.49 -24.17
CA THR A 469 -8.08 -4.43 -24.39
C THR A 469 -7.72 -3.70 -25.69
N VAL A 470 -6.49 -3.21 -25.78
CA VAL A 470 -5.98 -2.45 -26.96
C VAL A 470 -6.12 -3.23 -28.26
N ASP A 471 -5.99 -4.57 -28.20
CA ASP A 471 -5.99 -5.46 -29.36
C ASP A 471 -7.40 -5.87 -29.83
N THR A 472 -8.45 -5.45 -29.11
CA THR A 472 -9.85 -5.80 -29.45
C THR A 472 -10.29 -5.21 -30.78
N TYR A 473 -9.82 -4.01 -31.09
CA TYR A 473 -10.19 -3.26 -32.30
C TYR A 473 -8.98 -3.02 -33.18
N THR A 474 -9.20 -3.03 -34.49
CA THR A 474 -8.19 -2.67 -35.47
C THR A 474 -7.92 -1.17 -35.47
N ASP A 475 -6.75 -0.76 -35.95
CA ASP A 475 -6.42 0.66 -36.06
C ASP A 475 -7.37 1.41 -37.00
N ASP A 476 -7.85 0.74 -38.07
CA ASP A 476 -8.78 1.35 -39.01
C ASP A 476 -10.17 1.58 -38.39
N GLU A 477 -10.68 0.65 -37.59
CA GLU A 477 -11.91 0.85 -36.84
C GLU A 477 -11.77 2.02 -35.86
N CYS A 478 -10.63 2.11 -35.17
CA CYS A 478 -10.33 3.20 -34.25
C CYS A 478 -10.24 4.56 -34.97
N ARG A 479 -9.56 4.61 -36.14
CA ARG A 479 -9.48 5.82 -36.97
C ARG A 479 -10.84 6.26 -37.47
N GLU A 480 -11.66 5.32 -37.93
CA GLU A 480 -13.01 5.60 -38.41
C GLU A 480 -13.89 6.14 -37.27
N ALA A 481 -13.86 5.53 -36.08
CA ALA A 481 -14.61 6.00 -34.93
C ALA A 481 -14.21 7.44 -34.51
N LEU A 482 -12.92 7.76 -34.57
CA LEU A 482 -12.42 9.11 -34.31
C LEU A 482 -12.89 10.12 -35.35
N ARG A 483 -12.83 9.78 -36.64
CA ARG A 483 -13.26 10.64 -37.76
C ARG A 483 -14.74 10.99 -37.64
N VAL A 484 -15.58 9.96 -37.45
CA VAL A 484 -17.04 10.15 -37.35
C VAL A 484 -17.40 11.01 -36.15
N CYS A 485 -16.60 10.98 -35.07
CA CYS A 485 -16.77 11.83 -33.90
C CYS A 485 -16.02 13.18 -33.98
N HIS A 486 -15.55 13.60 -35.15
CA HIS A 486 -14.79 14.85 -35.36
C HIS A 486 -13.52 14.96 -34.47
N LEU A 487 -12.78 13.87 -34.40
CA LEU A 487 -11.48 13.76 -33.75
C LEU A 487 -10.39 13.31 -34.73
N GLU A 488 -10.52 13.64 -36.01
CA GLU A 488 -9.60 13.26 -37.08
C GLU A 488 -8.16 13.72 -36.84
N ALA A 489 -7.97 14.84 -36.15
CA ALA A 489 -6.63 15.34 -35.76
C ALA A 489 -5.86 14.34 -34.89
N TYR A 490 -6.54 13.41 -34.26
CA TYR A 490 -5.97 12.39 -33.38
C TYR A 490 -5.87 11.00 -34.06
N ALA A 491 -6.41 10.83 -35.28
CA ALA A 491 -6.50 9.53 -35.94
C ALA A 491 -5.14 8.86 -36.22
N ASP A 492 -4.08 9.65 -36.42
CA ASP A 492 -2.72 9.16 -36.63
C ASP A 492 -1.90 9.04 -35.34
N ARG A 493 -2.48 9.36 -34.19
CA ARG A 493 -1.83 9.38 -32.87
C ARG A 493 -2.22 8.19 -31.98
N LEU A 494 -2.82 7.13 -32.55
CA LEU A 494 -3.33 5.97 -31.81
C LEU A 494 -2.29 5.30 -30.92
N ALA A 495 -1.04 5.20 -31.38
CA ALA A 495 0.06 4.58 -30.63
C ALA A 495 0.72 5.53 -29.60
N GLU A 496 0.38 6.81 -29.62
CA GLU A 496 0.98 7.80 -28.72
C GLU A 496 0.49 7.60 -27.29
N SER A 497 1.44 7.48 -26.36
CA SER A 497 1.16 7.33 -24.92
C SER A 497 1.16 8.67 -24.22
N GLY A 498 0.16 8.91 -23.37
CA GLY A 498 0.05 10.18 -22.64
C GLY A 498 -1.08 10.22 -21.61
N HIS A 499 -1.20 11.37 -20.96
CA HIS A 499 -2.32 11.72 -20.09
C HIS A 499 -3.43 12.37 -20.90
N TRP A 500 -4.19 11.59 -21.64
CA TRP A 500 -5.21 12.09 -22.58
C TRP A 500 -6.28 12.97 -21.92
N ALA A 501 -6.60 12.72 -20.64
CA ALA A 501 -7.49 13.59 -19.87
C ALA A 501 -6.98 15.04 -19.72
N ARG A 502 -5.67 15.29 -19.89
CA ARG A 502 -5.07 16.64 -19.84
C ARG A 502 -4.80 17.23 -21.22
N VAL A 503 -4.69 16.37 -22.23
CA VAL A 503 -4.43 16.77 -23.62
C VAL A 503 -5.72 17.17 -24.32
N LEU A 504 -6.79 16.41 -24.09
CA LEU A 504 -8.09 16.65 -24.69
C LEU A 504 -8.91 17.68 -23.89
N SER A 505 -9.51 18.62 -24.59
CA SER A 505 -10.51 19.52 -24.01
C SER A 505 -11.74 18.72 -23.51
N PRO A 506 -12.56 19.23 -22.59
CA PRO A 506 -13.75 18.53 -22.10
C PRO A 506 -14.69 18.07 -23.22
N GLY A 507 -14.89 18.88 -24.27
CA GLY A 507 -15.70 18.50 -25.43
C GLY A 507 -15.07 17.40 -26.27
N GLU A 508 -13.73 17.36 -26.42
CA GLU A 508 -13.02 16.26 -27.10
C GLU A 508 -13.09 14.98 -26.28
N GLN A 509 -13.01 15.06 -24.95
CA GLN A 509 -13.19 13.89 -24.07
C GLN A 509 -14.59 13.28 -24.24
N GLN A 510 -15.64 14.11 -24.33
CA GLN A 510 -17.00 13.63 -24.58
C GLN A 510 -17.16 13.04 -25.99
N ARG A 511 -16.53 13.61 -27.02
CA ARG A 511 -16.48 13.00 -28.36
C ARG A 511 -15.69 11.69 -28.40
N LEU A 512 -14.62 11.57 -27.63
CA LEU A 512 -13.89 10.30 -27.48
C LEU A 512 -14.76 9.23 -26.78
N ALA A 513 -15.55 9.62 -25.77
CA ALA A 513 -16.50 8.71 -25.16
C ALA A 513 -17.59 8.25 -26.14
N ALA A 514 -18.05 9.14 -27.02
CA ALA A 514 -18.96 8.76 -28.10
C ALA A 514 -18.30 7.79 -29.11
N ALA A 515 -17.03 7.99 -29.45
CA ALA A 515 -16.28 7.07 -30.31
C ALA A 515 -16.14 5.67 -29.66
N ARG A 516 -15.98 5.58 -28.32
CA ARG A 516 -16.06 4.32 -27.56
C ARG A 516 -17.40 3.62 -27.76
N VAL A 517 -18.50 4.35 -27.63
CA VAL A 517 -19.85 3.80 -27.82
C VAL A 517 -19.99 3.17 -29.20
N LEU A 518 -19.48 3.82 -30.25
CA LEU A 518 -19.53 3.31 -31.62
C LEU A 518 -18.70 2.05 -31.84
N LEU A 519 -17.59 1.91 -31.13
CA LEU A 519 -16.76 0.69 -31.19
C LEU A 519 -17.42 -0.47 -30.43
N HIS A 520 -17.93 -0.19 -29.22
CA HIS A 520 -18.52 -1.23 -28.38
C HIS A 520 -19.90 -1.69 -28.81
N LYS A 521 -20.65 -0.85 -29.52
CA LYS A 521 -22.02 -1.11 -30.02
C LYS A 521 -22.90 -1.74 -28.95
N PRO A 522 -23.18 -1.01 -27.83
CA PRO A 522 -24.00 -1.54 -26.76
C PRO A 522 -25.44 -1.76 -27.19
N ASP A 523 -26.14 -2.68 -26.50
CA ASP A 523 -27.57 -2.91 -26.67
C ASP A 523 -28.39 -1.89 -25.85
N TYR A 524 -27.79 -1.41 -24.72
CA TYR A 524 -28.34 -0.34 -23.88
C TYR A 524 -27.26 0.70 -23.61
N LEU A 525 -27.54 1.95 -23.96
CA LEU A 525 -26.65 3.10 -23.78
C LEU A 525 -27.26 4.07 -22.78
N PHE A 526 -26.57 4.31 -21.68
CA PHE A 526 -26.96 5.27 -20.65
C PHE A 526 -26.00 6.46 -20.66
N LEU A 527 -26.55 7.67 -20.82
CA LEU A 527 -25.79 8.93 -20.96
C LEU A 527 -26.15 9.85 -19.78
N ASP A 528 -25.23 10.05 -18.83
CA ASP A 528 -25.43 10.97 -17.69
C ASP A 528 -24.73 12.30 -18.00
N GLU A 529 -25.48 13.27 -18.57
CA GLU A 529 -24.98 14.58 -19.02
C GLU A 529 -23.70 14.48 -19.91
N ALA A 530 -23.55 13.39 -20.62
CA ALA A 530 -22.32 13.03 -21.36
C ALA A 530 -22.02 13.93 -22.56
N THR A 531 -22.90 14.88 -22.88
CA THR A 531 -22.76 15.86 -23.96
C THR A 531 -22.78 17.32 -23.47
N SER A 532 -22.75 17.53 -22.15
CA SER A 532 -22.89 18.86 -21.54
C SER A 532 -21.81 19.87 -21.91
N ALA A 533 -20.59 19.42 -22.25
CA ALA A 533 -19.47 20.26 -22.69
C ALA A 533 -19.47 20.55 -24.20
N LEU A 534 -20.44 20.04 -24.95
CA LEU A 534 -20.60 20.30 -26.38
C LEU A 534 -21.53 21.46 -26.64
N ASP A 535 -21.33 22.17 -27.75
CA ASP A 535 -22.31 23.08 -28.29
C ASP A 535 -23.52 22.31 -28.85
N ALA A 536 -24.64 23.02 -29.06
CA ALA A 536 -25.90 22.41 -29.49
C ALA A 536 -25.77 21.69 -30.86
N ALA A 537 -24.94 22.19 -31.78
CA ALA A 537 -24.76 21.60 -33.10
C ALA A 537 -23.98 20.28 -33.02
N ASN A 538 -22.90 20.23 -32.24
CA ASN A 538 -22.11 19.01 -32.02
C ASN A 538 -22.89 17.98 -31.20
N GLU A 539 -23.67 18.41 -30.21
CA GLU A 539 -24.58 17.55 -29.46
C GLU A 539 -25.62 16.89 -30.37
N ALA A 540 -26.33 17.66 -31.18
CA ALA A 540 -27.33 17.14 -32.13
C ALA A 540 -26.69 16.13 -33.11
N ARG A 541 -25.49 16.41 -33.62
CA ARG A 541 -24.77 15.51 -34.51
C ARG A 541 -24.44 14.16 -33.84
N LEU A 542 -24.00 14.17 -32.58
CA LEU A 542 -23.74 12.94 -31.84
C LEU A 542 -25.02 12.11 -31.65
N TYR A 543 -26.14 12.74 -31.32
CA TYR A 543 -27.38 11.99 -31.18
C TYR A 543 -27.87 11.45 -32.53
N HIS A 544 -27.74 12.19 -33.63
CA HIS A 544 -27.99 11.66 -35.00
C HIS A 544 -27.10 10.47 -35.29
N LEU A 545 -25.81 10.56 -34.95
CA LEU A 545 -24.86 9.49 -35.15
C LEU A 545 -25.22 8.23 -34.34
N PHE A 546 -25.62 8.37 -33.08
CA PHE A 546 -26.07 7.23 -32.27
C PHE A 546 -27.34 6.60 -32.84
N THR A 547 -28.32 7.42 -33.27
CA THR A 547 -29.56 6.90 -33.85
C THR A 547 -29.36 6.21 -35.19
N GLU A 548 -28.41 6.67 -36.00
CA GLU A 548 -28.07 6.08 -37.32
C GLU A 548 -27.23 4.80 -37.19
N ARG A 549 -26.18 4.83 -36.35
CA ARG A 549 -25.22 3.73 -36.22
C ARG A 549 -25.63 2.65 -35.23
N LEU A 550 -26.55 2.97 -34.31
CA LEU A 550 -27.05 2.08 -33.25
C LEU A 550 -28.60 2.02 -33.24
N PRO A 551 -29.25 1.69 -34.37
CA PRO A 551 -30.71 1.78 -34.49
C PRO A 551 -31.47 0.81 -33.56
N LYS A 552 -30.81 -0.25 -33.09
CA LYS A 552 -31.39 -1.25 -32.17
C LYS A 552 -31.06 -0.97 -30.70
N ALA A 553 -30.15 -0.07 -30.41
CA ALA A 553 -29.77 0.22 -29.04
C ALA A 553 -30.85 1.05 -28.35
N ALA A 554 -31.19 0.68 -27.13
CA ALA A 554 -31.95 1.55 -26.24
C ALA A 554 -31.05 2.70 -25.76
N ILE A 555 -31.52 3.94 -25.88
CA ILE A 555 -30.77 5.13 -25.45
C ILE A 555 -31.53 5.82 -24.33
N VAL A 556 -30.89 5.95 -23.16
CA VAL A 556 -31.40 6.62 -21.99
C VAL A 556 -30.49 7.80 -21.65
N SER A 557 -30.99 9.03 -21.79
CA SER A 557 -30.18 10.23 -21.61
C SER A 557 -30.68 11.06 -20.44
N VAL A 558 -29.80 11.45 -19.54
CA VAL A 558 -30.01 12.54 -18.59
C VAL A 558 -29.53 13.83 -19.24
N ALA A 559 -30.42 14.78 -19.47
CA ALA A 559 -30.04 16.04 -20.07
C ALA A 559 -30.94 17.21 -19.57
N HIS A 560 -30.35 18.40 -19.62
CA HIS A 560 -31.05 19.65 -19.21
C HIS A 560 -31.51 20.47 -20.41
N ARG A 561 -31.06 20.19 -21.62
CA ARG A 561 -31.37 20.95 -22.82
C ARG A 561 -32.64 20.41 -23.48
N GLU A 562 -33.62 21.29 -23.72
CA GLU A 562 -34.86 20.94 -24.40
C GLU A 562 -34.65 20.47 -25.84
N SER A 563 -33.56 20.90 -26.50
CA SER A 563 -33.22 20.48 -27.87
C SER A 563 -33.08 18.96 -28.03
N LEU A 564 -32.78 18.27 -26.97
CA LEU A 564 -32.61 16.81 -26.98
C LEU A 564 -33.95 16.06 -26.95
N ALA A 565 -35.06 16.72 -26.62
CA ALA A 565 -36.36 16.08 -26.65
C ALA A 565 -36.72 15.55 -28.05
N ALA A 566 -36.21 16.20 -29.12
CA ALA A 566 -36.43 15.76 -30.49
C ALA A 566 -35.83 14.40 -30.84
N PHE A 567 -34.87 13.90 -30.04
CA PHE A 567 -34.17 12.61 -30.23
C PHE A 567 -34.75 11.49 -29.37
N HIS A 568 -35.72 11.80 -28.49
CA HIS A 568 -36.28 10.86 -27.53
C HIS A 568 -37.81 10.79 -27.68
N GLU A 569 -38.33 9.58 -27.57
CA GLU A 569 -39.77 9.30 -27.74
C GLU A 569 -40.50 9.29 -26.40
N GLU A 570 -39.78 8.90 -25.34
CA GLU A 570 -40.31 8.75 -23.99
C GLU A 570 -39.61 9.73 -23.02
N THR A 571 -40.32 10.16 -22.00
CA THR A 571 -39.75 11.04 -20.97
C THR A 571 -40.01 10.48 -19.59
N LEU A 572 -38.99 10.47 -18.75
CA LEU A 572 -39.08 10.16 -17.33
C LEU A 572 -38.73 11.40 -16.51
N ASP A 573 -39.73 11.92 -15.82
CA ASP A 573 -39.52 13.03 -14.89
C ASP A 573 -39.18 12.49 -13.50
N VAL A 574 -38.02 12.93 -12.97
CA VAL A 574 -37.53 12.56 -11.65
C VAL A 574 -37.73 13.74 -10.71
N GLU A 575 -38.66 13.58 -9.79
CA GLU A 575 -39.02 14.58 -8.80
C GLU A 575 -38.40 14.25 -7.43
N ARG A 576 -38.11 15.28 -6.65
CA ARG A 576 -37.58 15.10 -5.30
C ARG A 576 -38.68 14.71 -4.34
N SER A 577 -38.51 13.65 -3.55
CA SER A 577 -39.46 13.27 -2.51
C SER A 577 -39.60 14.38 -1.48
N GLY A 578 -40.87 14.89 -1.32
CA GLY A 578 -41.22 15.92 -0.34
C GLY A 578 -41.41 17.34 -0.88
N GLU A 579 -41.27 17.59 -2.20
CA GLU A 579 -41.77 18.83 -2.81
C GLU A 579 -43.19 18.60 -3.32
N PRO A 580 -44.15 19.50 -2.98
CA PRO A 580 -45.52 19.39 -3.52
C PRO A 580 -45.50 19.62 -5.03
N VAL A 581 -46.19 18.75 -5.77
CA VAL A 581 -46.43 18.89 -7.20
C VAL A 581 -46.99 20.28 -7.45
N ALA A 582 -46.26 21.14 -8.18
CA ALA A 582 -46.83 22.37 -8.70
C ALA A 582 -47.90 21.99 -9.76
N ALA A 583 -49.16 22.25 -9.46
CA ALA A 583 -50.33 21.96 -10.28
C ALA A 583 -50.34 22.78 -11.57
#